data_d9eaaaf1565bcae561bdc8f604dcd78f
#
_entry.id   d9eaaaf1565bcae561bdc8f604dcd78f
#
_cell.length_a   1.000
_cell.length_b   1.000
_cell.length_c   1.000
_cell.angle_alpha   90.00
_cell.angle_beta   90.00
_cell.angle_gamma   90.00
#
_symmetry.space_group_name_H-M   'P 1'
#
loop_
_entity.id
_entity.type
_entity.pdbx_description
1 polymer ?
#
loop_
_entity_poly.entity_id
_entity_poly.type
_entity_poly.pdbx_seq_one_letter_code
_entity_poly.pdbx_strand_id
1 'polypeptide(L)'
;MNLYSIGSFEDYFYGFMANHTGYIKTFDLFLYEGGFVLQLPTQNEPDRIPEFKPREKIFRVQKESQEWGDKLDIATVGDLNEKVTRGGIQDILLIQEAMQEAKISEIASEIAAAGNKKFVMIAGPSSSGKTTFSHRLSIQLAAHGMKPHPIAVDNYFIDRHLTPVDEFGEKNFECLEAIDVEQFNKDMLELLEGKRVEMPVFNFKTGTREYKGDFLQLDK
;
A
#
# COMPACT_ATOMS: atom_id res chain seq x y z
N MET A 1 -17.71 18.72 12.70
CA MET A 1 -17.26 17.60 13.54
C MET A 1 -18.42 17.24 14.44
N ASN A 2 -18.83 15.98 14.46
CA ASN A 2 -19.95 15.51 15.26
C ASN A 2 -19.39 14.80 16.50
N LEU A 3 -19.96 15.12 17.70
CA LEU A 3 -19.63 14.45 18.95
C LEU A 3 -20.70 13.39 19.23
N TYR A 4 -20.25 12.20 19.60
CA TYR A 4 -21.11 11.06 19.93
C TYR A 4 -20.80 10.58 21.34
N SER A 5 -21.83 10.13 22.05
CA SER A 5 -21.67 9.60 23.40
C SER A 5 -22.37 8.25 23.57
N ILE A 6 -21.71 7.34 24.33
CA ILE A 6 -22.26 6.06 24.75
C ILE A 6 -22.06 5.96 26.26
N GLY A 7 -23.12 6.20 27.01
CA GLY A 7 -23.02 6.35 28.47
C GLY A 7 -22.13 7.55 28.84
N SER A 8 -21.02 7.29 29.54
CA SER A 8 -20.04 8.31 29.94
C SER A 8 -18.87 8.45 28.94
N PHE A 9 -18.81 7.64 27.90
CA PHE A 9 -17.76 7.72 26.88
C PHE A 9 -18.19 8.69 25.77
N GLU A 10 -17.33 9.64 25.45
CA GLU A 10 -17.56 10.63 24.38
C GLU A 10 -16.37 10.62 23.41
N ASP A 11 -16.68 10.62 22.11
CA ASP A 11 -15.67 10.72 21.04
C ASP A 11 -16.26 11.42 19.82
N TYR A 12 -15.38 11.89 18.93
CA TYR A 12 -15.80 12.55 17.70
C TYR A 12 -15.72 11.59 16.51
N PHE A 13 -16.52 11.87 15.47
CA PHE A 13 -16.49 11.14 14.22
C PHE A 13 -16.62 12.06 13.01
N TYR A 14 -15.89 11.75 11.95
CA TYR A 14 -16.01 12.46 10.67
C TYR A 14 -17.16 11.85 9.87
N GLY A 15 -18.28 12.50 9.85
CA GLY A 15 -19.49 12.03 9.17
C GLY A 15 -20.61 11.73 10.15
N PHE A 16 -21.62 11.03 9.66
CA PHE A 16 -22.79 10.67 10.45
C PHE A 16 -22.72 9.22 10.91
N MET A 17 -22.99 9.02 12.19
CA MET A 17 -23.22 7.70 12.76
C MET A 17 -24.71 7.49 12.98
N ALA A 18 -25.14 6.22 13.04
CA ALA A 18 -26.50 5.87 13.42
C ALA A 18 -26.77 6.35 14.86
N ASN A 19 -27.97 6.89 15.10
CA ASN A 19 -28.37 7.44 16.40
C ASN A 19 -28.39 6.39 17.53
N HIS A 20 -28.63 5.13 17.17
CA HIS A 20 -28.58 4.00 18.10
C HIS A 20 -28.31 2.68 17.35
N THR A 21 -27.82 1.69 18.06
CA THR A 21 -27.43 0.38 17.51
C THR A 21 -28.58 -0.39 16.86
N GLY A 22 -29.82 -0.09 17.19
CA GLY A 22 -31.01 -0.73 16.58
C GLY A 22 -31.19 -0.49 15.09
N TYR A 23 -30.45 0.46 14.49
CA TYR A 23 -30.39 0.62 13.02
C TYR A 23 -29.51 -0.42 12.37
N ILE A 24 -28.54 -1.00 13.09
CA ILE A 24 -27.60 -1.98 12.56
C ILE A 24 -28.25 -3.37 12.73
N LYS A 25 -28.82 -3.89 11.66
CA LYS A 25 -29.55 -5.17 11.68
C LYS A 25 -28.82 -6.29 10.93
N THR A 26 -27.99 -5.91 9.98
CA THR A 26 -27.34 -6.85 9.06
C THR A 26 -25.84 -6.86 9.33
N PHE A 27 -25.35 -7.87 10.04
CA PHE A 27 -23.95 -8.14 10.28
C PHE A 27 -23.77 -9.61 10.65
N ASP A 28 -22.55 -10.11 10.52
CA ASP A 28 -22.18 -11.44 11.00
C ASP A 28 -20.86 -11.39 11.77
N LEU A 29 -20.62 -12.38 12.62
CA LEU A 29 -19.45 -12.45 13.48
C LEU A 29 -18.84 -13.86 13.41
N PHE A 30 -17.59 -13.96 12.96
CA PHE A 30 -16.87 -15.21 12.83
C PHE A 30 -15.67 -15.25 13.76
N LEU A 31 -15.41 -16.41 14.36
CA LEU A 31 -14.13 -16.68 15.00
C LEU A 31 -13.07 -16.94 13.92
N TYR A 32 -11.94 -16.27 14.01
CA TYR A 32 -10.86 -16.41 13.05
C TYR A 32 -9.51 -16.21 13.73
N GLU A 33 -8.64 -17.22 13.64
CA GLU A 33 -7.22 -17.17 14.10
C GLU A 33 -7.01 -16.58 15.51
N GLY A 34 -7.86 -16.98 16.46
CA GLY A 34 -7.79 -16.54 17.86
C GLY A 34 -8.40 -15.16 18.15
N GLY A 35 -9.00 -14.55 17.16
CA GLY A 35 -9.79 -13.32 17.26
C GLY A 35 -11.17 -13.51 16.63
N PHE A 36 -11.78 -12.41 16.20
CA PHE A 36 -13.05 -12.43 15.49
C PHE A 36 -13.07 -11.42 14.36
N VAL A 37 -13.86 -11.73 13.34
CA VAL A 37 -14.13 -10.86 12.20
C VAL A 37 -15.58 -10.42 12.26
N LEU A 38 -15.81 -9.11 12.32
CA LEU A 38 -17.11 -8.50 12.12
C LEU A 38 -17.29 -8.26 10.62
N GLN A 39 -18.26 -8.94 10.01
CA GLN A 39 -18.56 -8.78 8.60
C GLN A 39 -19.82 -7.95 8.39
N LEU A 40 -19.69 -6.94 7.54
CA LEU A 40 -20.76 -6.02 7.20
C LEU A 40 -21.22 -6.25 5.76
N PRO A 41 -22.47 -5.87 5.42
CA PRO A 41 -22.94 -5.85 4.05
C PRO A 41 -22.13 -4.87 3.20
N THR A 42 -22.20 -5.04 1.88
CA THR A 42 -21.62 -4.08 0.94
C THR A 42 -22.60 -2.93 0.68
N GLN A 43 -22.08 -1.79 0.20
CA GLN A 43 -22.90 -0.65 -0.18
C GLN A 43 -23.94 -1.03 -1.27
N ASN A 44 -23.58 -1.93 -2.17
CA ASN A 44 -24.46 -2.36 -3.27
C ASN A 44 -25.52 -3.39 -2.83
N GLU A 45 -25.26 -4.14 -1.75
CA GLU A 45 -26.17 -5.15 -1.20
C GLU A 45 -26.30 -4.96 0.32
N PRO A 46 -27.02 -3.91 0.80
CA PRO A 46 -27.05 -3.54 2.20
C PRO A 46 -27.80 -4.51 3.12
N ASP A 47 -28.64 -5.36 2.55
CA ASP A 47 -29.46 -6.35 3.26
C ASP A 47 -28.86 -7.77 3.26
N ARG A 48 -27.67 -7.93 2.64
CA ARG A 48 -27.04 -9.25 2.49
C ARG A 48 -25.61 -9.23 3.01
N ILE A 49 -25.27 -10.23 3.84
CA ILE A 49 -23.87 -10.49 4.23
C ILE A 49 -23.20 -11.30 3.11
N PRO A 50 -22.08 -10.80 2.55
CA PRO A 50 -21.33 -11.58 1.57
C PRO A 50 -20.69 -12.81 2.23
N GLU A 51 -20.37 -13.84 1.44
CA GLU A 51 -19.61 -14.99 1.93
C GLU A 51 -18.26 -14.55 2.50
N PHE A 52 -17.91 -15.03 3.69
CA PHE A 52 -16.64 -14.75 4.31
C PHE A 52 -15.50 -15.43 3.53
N LYS A 53 -14.59 -14.60 3.00
CA LYS A 53 -13.38 -15.06 2.31
C LYS A 53 -12.16 -14.56 3.06
N PRO A 54 -11.46 -15.43 3.82
CA PRO A 54 -10.32 -15.02 4.61
C PRO A 54 -9.20 -14.49 3.70
N ARG A 55 -8.63 -13.36 4.10
CA ARG A 55 -7.44 -12.76 3.45
C ARG A 55 -6.19 -13.10 4.26
N GLU A 56 -5.83 -14.37 4.27
CA GLU A 56 -4.77 -14.92 5.11
C GLU A 56 -3.44 -14.15 5.04
N LYS A 57 -3.03 -13.73 3.84
CA LYS A 57 -1.77 -12.98 3.67
C LYS A 57 -1.80 -11.63 4.38
N ILE A 58 -2.91 -10.89 4.25
CA ILE A 58 -3.07 -9.57 4.91
C ILE A 58 -3.14 -9.77 6.41
N PHE A 59 -3.93 -10.73 6.87
CA PHE A 59 -4.07 -11.03 8.30
C PHE A 59 -2.72 -11.41 8.93
N ARG A 60 -1.93 -12.27 8.27
CA ARG A 60 -0.59 -12.65 8.73
C ARG A 60 0.35 -11.45 8.85
N VAL A 61 0.34 -10.52 7.88
CA VAL A 61 1.17 -9.32 7.94
C VAL A 61 0.73 -8.38 9.07
N GLN A 62 -0.57 -8.24 9.30
CA GLN A 62 -1.08 -7.45 10.44
C GLN A 62 -0.67 -8.06 11.77
N LYS A 63 -0.76 -9.39 11.92
CA LYS A 63 -0.31 -10.11 13.11
C LYS A 63 1.21 -9.95 13.33
N GLU A 64 2.01 -10.10 12.29
CA GLU A 64 3.46 -9.86 12.33
C GLU A 64 3.78 -8.43 12.78
N SER A 65 3.04 -7.44 12.29
CA SER A 65 3.20 -6.04 12.71
C SER A 65 2.87 -5.83 14.19
N GLN A 66 1.84 -6.50 14.71
CA GLN A 66 1.52 -6.48 16.13
C GLN A 66 2.64 -7.12 16.98
N GLU A 67 3.13 -8.29 16.56
CA GLU A 67 4.25 -8.97 17.23
C GLU A 67 5.53 -8.09 17.27
N TRP A 68 5.72 -7.22 16.28
CA TRP A 68 6.81 -6.25 16.31
C TRP A 68 6.62 -5.21 17.41
N GLY A 69 5.40 -4.71 17.60
CA GLY A 69 5.07 -3.81 18.71
C GLY A 69 5.34 -4.47 20.06
N ASP A 70 4.92 -5.73 20.22
CA ASP A 70 5.13 -6.49 21.43
C ASP A 70 6.62 -6.71 21.74
N LYS A 71 7.42 -7.04 20.72
CA LYS A 71 8.90 -7.18 20.86
C LYS A 71 9.59 -5.91 21.31
N LEU A 72 9.02 -4.76 20.99
CA LEU A 72 9.54 -3.45 21.38
C LEU A 72 8.94 -2.94 22.71
N ASP A 73 8.03 -3.70 23.34
CA ASP A 73 7.20 -3.24 24.47
C ASP A 73 6.45 -1.94 24.13
N ILE A 74 5.89 -1.88 22.92
CA ILE A 74 5.10 -0.75 22.40
C ILE A 74 3.81 -1.33 21.81
N ALA A 75 2.93 -1.82 22.68
CA ALA A 75 1.64 -2.36 22.26
C ALA A 75 0.60 -1.25 22.00
N THR A 76 0.77 -0.09 22.64
CA THR A 76 -0.16 1.03 22.57
C THR A 76 0.55 2.36 22.29
N VAL A 77 -0.22 3.36 21.86
CA VAL A 77 0.28 4.74 21.74
C VAL A 77 0.77 5.28 23.10
N GLY A 78 0.15 4.82 24.21
CA GLY A 78 0.57 5.17 25.57
C GLY A 78 1.99 4.69 25.86
N ASP A 79 2.31 3.44 25.51
CA ASP A 79 3.66 2.87 25.68
C ASP A 79 4.69 3.63 24.84
N LEU A 80 4.34 3.97 23.59
CA LEU A 80 5.19 4.78 22.73
C LEU A 80 5.47 6.15 23.36
N ASN A 81 4.45 6.85 23.81
CA ASN A 81 4.58 8.16 24.43
C ASN A 81 5.45 8.10 25.71
N GLU A 82 5.29 7.06 26.52
CA GLU A 82 6.11 6.86 27.69
C GLU A 82 7.59 6.64 27.33
N LYS A 83 7.89 5.80 26.34
CA LYS A 83 9.26 5.62 25.86
C LYS A 83 9.86 6.88 25.27
N VAL A 84 9.09 7.66 24.49
CA VAL A 84 9.52 8.94 23.94
C VAL A 84 9.87 9.93 25.04
N THR A 85 9.02 10.08 26.05
CA THR A 85 9.26 11.00 27.19
C THR A 85 10.46 10.61 28.04
N ARG A 86 10.81 9.32 28.06
CA ARG A 86 12.02 8.80 28.72
C ARG A 86 13.29 8.90 27.86
N GLY A 87 13.22 9.45 26.65
CA GLY A 87 14.35 9.63 25.75
C GLY A 87 14.70 8.41 24.90
N GLY A 88 13.87 7.37 24.86
CA GLY A 88 14.12 6.11 24.13
C GLY A 88 13.76 6.14 22.66
N ILE A 89 13.37 7.27 22.08
CA ILE A 89 12.90 7.35 20.69
C ILE A 89 13.97 6.95 19.67
N GLN A 90 15.23 7.28 19.91
CA GLN A 90 16.30 6.94 18.97
C GLN A 90 16.52 5.43 18.85
N ASP A 91 16.49 4.71 19.97
CA ASP A 91 16.65 3.26 19.96
C ASP A 91 15.47 2.59 19.26
N ILE A 92 14.26 3.08 19.49
CA ILE A 92 13.05 2.60 18.80
C ILE A 92 13.19 2.75 17.29
N LEU A 93 13.62 3.91 16.80
CA LEU A 93 13.80 4.16 15.38
C LEU A 93 14.85 3.22 14.76
N LEU A 94 16.01 3.08 15.42
CA LEU A 94 17.09 2.21 14.94
C LEU A 94 16.67 0.73 14.89
N ILE A 95 15.97 0.25 15.93
CA ILE A 95 15.48 -1.13 15.96
C ILE A 95 14.42 -1.34 14.87
N GLN A 96 13.48 -0.42 14.73
CA GLN A 96 12.43 -0.50 13.73
C GLN A 96 13.02 -0.49 12.29
N GLU A 97 14.02 0.34 12.03
CA GLU A 97 14.72 0.35 10.74
C GLU A 97 15.46 -0.96 10.48
N ALA A 98 16.13 -1.50 11.50
CA ALA A 98 16.82 -2.79 11.38
C ALA A 98 15.84 -3.94 11.10
N MET A 99 14.69 -3.98 11.78
CA MET A 99 13.64 -4.98 11.53
C MET A 99 13.07 -4.85 10.11
N GLN A 100 12.81 -3.62 9.65
CA GLN A 100 12.33 -3.37 8.30
C GLN A 100 13.37 -3.81 7.25
N GLU A 101 14.64 -3.49 7.45
CA GLU A 101 15.70 -3.88 6.52
C GLU A 101 15.89 -5.40 6.46
N ALA A 102 15.81 -6.09 7.60
CA ALA A 102 15.83 -7.55 7.64
C ALA A 102 14.68 -8.14 6.83
N LYS A 103 13.47 -7.57 6.93
CA LYS A 103 12.31 -8.05 6.16
C LYS A 103 12.45 -7.80 4.66
N ILE A 104 13.00 -6.65 4.26
CA ILE A 104 13.28 -6.36 2.84
C ILE A 104 14.33 -7.34 2.29
N SER A 105 15.36 -7.65 3.08
CA SER A 105 16.39 -8.62 2.70
C SER A 105 15.83 -10.05 2.55
N GLU A 106 14.89 -10.46 3.43
CA GLU A 106 14.16 -11.72 3.30
C GLU A 106 13.40 -11.80 1.98
N ILE A 107 12.62 -10.74 1.66
CA ILE A 107 11.87 -10.65 0.41
C ILE A 107 12.80 -10.70 -0.81
N ALA A 108 13.92 -9.99 -0.78
CA ALA A 108 14.91 -10.03 -1.85
C ALA A 108 15.50 -11.44 -2.06
N SER A 109 15.77 -12.13 -0.95
CA SER A 109 16.26 -13.51 -0.98
C SER A 109 15.25 -14.48 -1.60
N GLU A 110 13.95 -14.32 -1.27
CA GLU A 110 12.87 -15.11 -1.88
C GLU A 110 12.75 -14.86 -3.39
N ILE A 111 12.84 -13.59 -3.82
CA ILE A 111 12.79 -13.22 -5.24
C ILE A 111 13.99 -13.82 -5.98
N ALA A 112 15.19 -13.68 -5.43
CA ALA A 112 16.41 -14.22 -6.02
C ALA A 112 16.36 -15.74 -6.12
N ALA A 113 15.93 -16.44 -5.06
CA ALA A 113 15.78 -17.89 -5.04
C ALA A 113 14.75 -18.40 -6.05
N ALA A 114 13.69 -17.64 -6.32
CA ALA A 114 12.68 -18.01 -7.32
C ALA A 114 13.23 -18.02 -8.76
N GLY A 115 14.26 -17.21 -9.07
CA GLY A 115 15.04 -17.22 -10.31
C GLY A 115 14.31 -16.86 -11.62
N ASN A 116 12.99 -16.80 -11.61
CA ASN A 116 12.15 -16.58 -12.81
C ASN A 116 11.28 -15.33 -12.75
N LYS A 117 11.42 -14.52 -11.73
CA LYS A 117 10.60 -13.30 -11.58
C LYS A 117 11.14 -12.20 -12.47
N LYS A 118 10.32 -11.73 -13.40
CA LYS A 118 10.65 -10.62 -14.30
C LYS A 118 10.11 -9.29 -13.79
N PHE A 119 8.98 -9.31 -13.09
CA PHE A 119 8.37 -8.15 -12.48
C PHE A 119 8.06 -8.38 -11.01
N VAL A 120 8.27 -7.35 -10.21
CA VAL A 120 7.85 -7.26 -8.82
C VAL A 120 6.93 -6.04 -8.71
N MET A 121 5.64 -6.29 -8.51
CA MET A 121 4.63 -5.24 -8.39
C MET A 121 4.50 -4.82 -6.93
N ILE A 122 4.71 -3.52 -6.68
CA ILE A 122 4.61 -2.93 -5.35
C ILE A 122 3.39 -2.03 -5.33
N ALA A 123 2.37 -2.44 -4.58
CA ALA A 123 1.13 -1.70 -4.41
C ALA A 123 0.96 -1.22 -2.97
N GLY A 124 0.28 -0.11 -2.79
CA GLY A 124 -0.05 0.46 -1.49
C GLY A 124 -0.73 1.82 -1.64
N PRO A 125 -1.38 2.34 -0.61
CA PRO A 125 -2.05 3.64 -0.66
C PRO A 125 -1.08 4.78 -0.89
N SER A 126 -1.62 5.97 -1.19
CA SER A 126 -0.81 7.18 -1.32
C SER A 126 -0.01 7.43 -0.04
N SER A 127 1.20 7.95 -0.17
CA SER A 127 2.13 8.23 0.96
C SER A 127 2.51 7.02 1.83
N SER A 128 2.27 5.78 1.39
CA SER A 128 2.64 4.57 2.14
C SER A 128 4.12 4.18 2.06
N GLY A 129 4.96 4.98 1.38
CA GLY A 129 6.39 4.70 1.25
C GLY A 129 6.78 3.73 0.14
N LYS A 130 5.90 3.47 -0.84
CA LYS A 130 6.18 2.57 -1.99
C LYS A 130 7.51 2.87 -2.67
N THR A 131 7.79 4.13 -2.97
CA THR A 131 9.02 4.56 -3.64
C THR A 131 10.26 4.25 -2.80
N THR A 132 10.23 4.54 -1.49
CA THR A 132 11.33 4.22 -0.58
C THR A 132 11.54 2.72 -0.48
N PHE A 133 10.45 1.96 -0.36
CA PHE A 133 10.50 0.50 -0.31
C PHE A 133 11.09 -0.08 -1.60
N SER A 134 10.64 0.37 -2.78
CA SER A 134 11.16 -0.12 -4.06
C SER A 134 12.65 0.14 -4.22
N HIS A 135 13.13 1.30 -3.76
CA HIS A 135 14.54 1.64 -3.80
C HIS A 135 15.37 0.74 -2.86
N ARG A 136 14.92 0.54 -1.60
CA ARG A 136 15.59 -0.36 -0.65
C ARG A 136 15.60 -1.81 -1.14
N LEU A 137 14.47 -2.29 -1.69
CA LEU A 137 14.39 -3.61 -2.29
C LEU A 137 15.36 -3.77 -3.47
N SER A 138 15.49 -2.75 -4.30
CA SER A 138 16.45 -2.74 -5.42
C SER A 138 17.90 -2.88 -4.93
N ILE A 139 18.27 -2.23 -3.83
CA ILE A 139 19.60 -2.37 -3.23
C ILE A 139 19.83 -3.81 -2.76
N GLN A 140 18.86 -4.41 -2.09
CA GLN A 140 18.97 -5.79 -1.61
C GLN A 140 19.02 -6.79 -2.78
N LEU A 141 18.23 -6.59 -3.83
CA LEU A 141 18.29 -7.41 -5.05
C LEU A 141 19.64 -7.28 -5.75
N ALA A 142 20.21 -6.07 -5.80
CA ALA A 142 21.56 -5.85 -6.35
C ALA A 142 22.63 -6.59 -5.54
N ALA A 143 22.50 -6.68 -4.22
CA ALA A 143 23.37 -7.47 -3.38
C ALA A 143 23.31 -8.98 -3.68
N HIS A 144 22.19 -9.47 -4.25
CA HIS A 144 22.05 -10.81 -4.80
C HIS A 144 22.54 -10.94 -6.26
N GLY A 145 23.20 -9.92 -6.83
CA GLY A 145 23.73 -9.93 -8.18
C GLY A 145 22.68 -9.65 -9.28
N MET A 146 21.48 -9.23 -8.90
CA MET A 146 20.43 -8.85 -9.84
C MET A 146 20.61 -7.39 -10.27
N LYS A 147 19.99 -7.02 -11.40
CA LYS A 147 19.96 -5.63 -11.90
C LYS A 147 18.53 -5.13 -11.95
N PRO A 148 17.96 -4.74 -10.79
CA PRO A 148 16.59 -4.22 -10.74
C PRO A 148 16.50 -2.81 -11.34
N HIS A 149 15.40 -2.54 -12.02
CA HIS A 149 15.07 -1.23 -12.59
C HIS A 149 13.72 -0.76 -12.02
N PRO A 150 13.71 0.12 -11.01
CA PRO A 150 12.48 0.69 -10.49
C PRO A 150 11.76 1.53 -11.57
N ILE A 151 10.49 1.21 -11.81
CA ILE A 151 9.64 1.92 -12.75
C ILE A 151 8.42 2.45 -12.00
N ALA A 152 8.25 3.76 -11.98
CA ALA A 152 7.09 4.39 -11.36
C ALA A 152 5.89 4.36 -12.33
N VAL A 153 4.83 3.68 -11.94
CA VAL A 153 3.59 3.60 -12.75
C VAL A 153 2.96 4.99 -12.92
N ASP A 154 3.15 5.88 -11.97
CA ASP A 154 2.69 7.29 -12.03
C ASP A 154 3.24 8.05 -13.25
N ASN A 155 4.37 7.63 -13.82
CA ASN A 155 4.90 8.20 -15.05
C ASN A 155 4.04 7.87 -16.29
N TYR A 156 3.13 6.92 -16.18
CA TYR A 156 2.22 6.53 -17.24
C TYR A 156 0.82 7.14 -17.10
N PHE A 157 0.62 8.10 -16.20
CA PHE A 157 -0.62 8.86 -16.21
C PHE A 157 -0.90 9.47 -17.57
N ILE A 158 -2.16 9.45 -17.98
CA ILE A 158 -2.64 10.24 -19.12
C ILE A 158 -2.60 11.73 -18.76
N ASP A 159 -2.63 12.59 -19.75
CA ASP A 159 -2.65 14.03 -19.51
C ASP A 159 -3.81 14.42 -18.59
N ARG A 160 -3.56 15.30 -17.62
CA ARG A 160 -4.52 15.69 -16.58
C ARG A 160 -5.88 16.11 -17.14
N HIS A 161 -5.94 16.75 -18.30
CA HIS A 161 -7.21 17.17 -18.88
C HIS A 161 -8.07 15.97 -19.35
N LEU A 162 -7.44 14.82 -19.65
CA LEU A 162 -8.11 13.58 -20.07
C LEU A 162 -8.47 12.67 -18.87
N THR A 163 -7.93 12.95 -17.68
CA THR A 163 -8.20 12.13 -16.48
C THR A 163 -9.70 12.07 -16.21
N PRO A 164 -10.29 10.87 -16.00
CA PRO A 164 -11.69 10.70 -15.65
C PRO A 164 -12.08 11.53 -14.43
N VAL A 165 -13.35 11.86 -14.34
CA VAL A 165 -13.91 12.51 -13.17
C VAL A 165 -14.70 11.52 -12.34
N ASP A 166 -14.72 11.71 -11.03
CA ASP A 166 -15.55 10.95 -10.10
C ASP A 166 -17.01 11.43 -10.10
N GLU A 167 -17.83 10.86 -9.23
CA GLU A 167 -19.24 11.22 -9.05
C GLU A 167 -19.47 12.66 -8.58
N PHE A 168 -18.43 13.31 -8.04
CA PHE A 168 -18.47 14.71 -7.58
C PHE A 168 -17.93 15.69 -8.64
N GLY A 169 -17.45 15.18 -9.80
CA GLY A 169 -16.86 16.00 -10.86
C GLY A 169 -15.37 16.33 -10.64
N GLU A 170 -14.73 15.74 -9.64
CA GLU A 170 -13.31 15.90 -9.38
C GLU A 170 -12.48 14.87 -10.17
N LYS A 171 -11.23 15.24 -10.53
CA LYS A 171 -10.34 14.33 -11.25
C LYS A 171 -9.96 13.11 -10.41
N ASN A 172 -10.30 11.92 -10.90
CA ASN A 172 -10.00 10.66 -10.24
C ASN A 172 -8.68 10.06 -10.76
N PHE A 173 -7.61 10.24 -10.00
CA PHE A 173 -6.28 9.66 -10.29
C PHE A 173 -6.09 8.24 -9.73
N GLU A 174 -7.04 7.74 -8.96
CA GLU A 174 -6.97 6.42 -8.32
C GLU A 174 -7.65 5.31 -9.15
N CYS A 175 -8.19 5.66 -10.33
CA CYS A 175 -8.79 4.69 -11.24
C CYS A 175 -7.78 4.21 -12.29
N LEU A 176 -8.03 3.01 -12.84
CA LEU A 176 -7.15 2.41 -13.86
C LEU A 176 -7.09 3.24 -15.14
N GLU A 177 -8.20 3.87 -15.51
CA GLU A 177 -8.35 4.69 -16.70
C GLU A 177 -7.53 6.00 -16.64
N ALA A 178 -7.04 6.38 -15.47
CA ALA A 178 -6.09 7.49 -15.33
C ALA A 178 -4.68 7.13 -15.82
N ILE A 179 -4.40 5.84 -16.03
CA ILE A 179 -3.12 5.31 -16.48
C ILE A 179 -3.25 4.87 -17.94
N ASP A 180 -2.27 5.20 -18.76
CA ASP A 180 -2.11 4.66 -20.13
C ASP A 180 -1.60 3.21 -20.06
N VAL A 181 -2.53 2.30 -19.78
CA VAL A 181 -2.25 0.87 -19.64
C VAL A 181 -1.71 0.26 -20.91
N GLU A 182 -2.15 0.76 -22.06
CA GLU A 182 -1.69 0.27 -23.37
C GLU A 182 -0.21 0.59 -23.58
N GLN A 183 0.20 1.83 -23.35
CA GLN A 183 1.61 2.24 -23.48
C GLN A 183 2.46 1.54 -22.41
N PHE A 184 1.98 1.44 -21.17
CA PHE A 184 2.69 0.71 -20.11
C PHE A 184 2.95 -0.74 -20.52
N ASN A 185 1.94 -1.45 -20.96
CA ASN A 185 2.09 -2.85 -21.37
C ASN A 185 3.04 -3.00 -22.57
N LYS A 186 2.94 -2.11 -23.54
CA LYS A 186 3.83 -2.10 -24.72
C LYS A 186 5.29 -1.94 -24.28
N ASP A 187 5.58 -0.94 -23.45
CA ASP A 187 6.94 -0.66 -22.97
C ASP A 187 7.50 -1.84 -22.17
N MET A 188 6.68 -2.43 -21.29
CA MET A 188 7.09 -3.60 -20.49
C MET A 188 7.39 -4.82 -21.37
N LEU A 189 6.60 -5.08 -22.41
CA LEU A 189 6.85 -6.17 -23.36
C LEU A 189 8.12 -5.93 -24.17
N GLU A 190 8.32 -4.71 -24.68
CA GLU A 190 9.52 -4.34 -25.41
C GLU A 190 10.79 -4.46 -24.57
N LEU A 191 10.74 -4.07 -23.30
CA LEU A 191 11.84 -4.28 -22.35
C LEU A 191 12.14 -5.77 -22.14
N LEU A 192 11.12 -6.61 -22.00
CA LEU A 192 11.31 -8.07 -21.88
C LEU A 192 11.93 -8.70 -23.13
N GLU A 193 11.70 -8.13 -24.30
CA GLU A 193 12.32 -8.52 -25.57
C GLU A 193 13.78 -8.02 -25.68
N GLY A 194 14.26 -7.23 -24.72
CA GLY A 194 15.59 -6.62 -24.72
C GLY A 194 15.72 -5.40 -25.64
N LYS A 195 14.59 -4.82 -26.05
CA LYS A 195 14.59 -3.57 -26.82
C LYS A 195 14.95 -2.39 -25.92
N ARG A 196 15.45 -1.33 -26.54
CA ARG A 196 15.69 -0.04 -25.92
C ARG A 196 14.40 0.78 -25.95
N VAL A 197 13.87 1.12 -24.79
CA VAL A 197 12.59 1.85 -24.61
C VAL A 197 12.86 3.21 -24.00
N GLU A 198 12.29 4.27 -24.55
CA GLU A 198 12.31 5.59 -23.95
C GLU A 198 11.26 5.66 -22.84
N MET A 199 11.73 5.90 -21.60
CA MET A 199 10.87 5.91 -20.42
C MET A 199 10.15 7.25 -20.28
N PRO A 200 8.82 7.25 -20.08
CA PRO A 200 8.08 8.47 -19.83
C PRO A 200 8.37 9.06 -18.46
N VAL A 201 8.13 10.35 -18.31
CA VAL A 201 8.11 11.08 -17.04
C VAL A 201 6.85 11.91 -16.98
N PHE A 202 6.06 11.74 -15.92
CA PHE A 202 4.88 12.57 -15.73
C PHE A 202 5.24 13.85 -14.99
N ASN A 203 4.97 14.98 -15.59
CA ASN A 203 5.20 16.30 -15.00
C ASN A 203 3.97 16.72 -14.19
N PHE A 204 4.01 16.53 -12.87
CA PHE A 204 2.91 16.86 -11.96
C PHE A 204 2.54 18.35 -11.95
N LYS A 205 3.45 19.25 -12.35
CA LYS A 205 3.16 20.70 -12.40
C LYS A 205 2.31 21.05 -13.62
N THR A 206 2.70 20.55 -14.79
CA THR A 206 1.97 20.78 -16.04
C THR A 206 0.80 19.82 -16.23
N GLY A 207 0.87 18.64 -15.61
CA GLY A 207 -0.13 17.58 -15.74
C GLY A 207 -0.03 16.87 -17.10
N THR A 208 1.18 16.75 -17.65
CA THR A 208 1.43 16.12 -18.95
C THR A 208 2.54 15.09 -18.86
N ARG A 209 2.45 14.08 -19.71
CA ARG A 209 3.52 13.09 -19.88
C ARG A 209 4.56 13.63 -20.87
N GLU A 210 5.82 13.52 -20.50
CA GLU A 210 6.97 14.02 -21.26
C GLU A 210 7.97 12.88 -21.52
N TYR A 211 8.67 12.95 -22.64
CA TYR A 211 9.81 12.09 -22.96
C TYR A 211 11.06 12.97 -23.00
N LYS A 212 12.08 12.59 -22.19
CA LYS A 212 13.28 13.42 -21.95
C LYS A 212 14.57 12.78 -22.46
N GLY A 213 14.46 11.73 -23.27
CA GLY A 213 15.61 11.00 -23.77
C GLY A 213 16.18 9.99 -22.76
N ASP A 214 15.43 9.63 -21.72
CA ASP A 214 15.83 8.61 -20.76
C ASP A 214 15.45 7.24 -21.30
N PHE A 215 16.46 6.43 -21.63
CA PHE A 215 16.26 5.12 -22.21
C PHE A 215 16.62 4.01 -21.24
N LEU A 216 15.77 2.99 -21.19
CA LEU A 216 16.03 1.75 -20.47
C LEU A 216 16.16 0.59 -21.48
N GLN A 217 17.09 -0.31 -21.21
CA GLN A 217 17.24 -1.57 -21.93
C GLN A 217 17.67 -2.62 -20.91
N LEU A 218 16.96 -3.75 -20.87
CA LEU A 218 17.33 -4.85 -19.99
C LEU A 218 18.44 -5.67 -20.64
N ASP A 219 19.44 -6.04 -19.84
CA ASP A 219 20.45 -7.02 -20.26
C ASP A 219 19.79 -8.39 -20.45
N LYS A 220 20.27 -9.19 -21.41
CA LYS A 220 19.80 -10.55 -21.67
C LYS A 220 20.29 -11.51 -20.60
#